data_ad64b3ad3f739e03d8ddab967f6ab697
#
_entry.id   ad64b3ad3f739e03d8ddab967f6ab697
#
_cell.length_a   1.000
_cell.length_b   1.000
_cell.length_c   1.000
_cell.angle_alpha   90.00
_cell.angle_beta   90.00
_cell.angle_gamma   90.00
#
_symmetry.space_group_name_H-M   'P 1'
#
loop_
_entity.id
_entity.type
_entity.pdbx_description
1 polymer ?
#
loop_
_entity_poly.entity_id
_entity_poly.type
_entity_poly.pdbx_seq_one_letter_code
_entity_poly.pdbx_strand_id
1 'polypeptide(L)'
;MNLRRGRIADGFALVAFGLVFAAGLAVIAVDPAAATTDRVEIHIRYSHYEPSTIVVPYGRPITFVLINDDPIEHEWLIGDEQMHARHRTGTEAHHGDRPTEVSIPALATVETTITFDEVSWRYICHLPGHEQYGMVGLLTAR
;
A
#
# COMPACT_ATOMS: atom_id res chain seq x y z
N MET A 1 24.11 26.85 -95.46
CA MET A 1 25.09 25.83 -95.88
C MET A 1 25.98 25.56 -94.66
N ASN A 2 26.12 24.34 -94.28
CA ASN A 2 26.95 23.74 -93.23
C ASN A 2 26.33 23.54 -91.86
N LEU A 3 25.91 22.32 -91.72
CA LEU A 3 25.68 21.54 -90.55
C LEU A 3 26.92 21.44 -89.65
N ARG A 4 26.75 21.55 -88.31
CA ARG A 4 27.58 20.81 -87.36
C ARG A 4 26.73 20.22 -86.25
N ARG A 5 26.76 18.92 -86.24
CA ARG A 5 26.25 18.06 -85.18
C ARG A 5 27.07 18.25 -83.91
N GLY A 6 26.38 18.49 -82.79
CA GLY A 6 26.95 18.44 -81.44
C GLY A 6 26.32 17.33 -80.66
N ARG A 7 27.17 16.44 -80.16
CA ARG A 7 26.86 15.19 -79.47
C ARG A 7 26.23 15.45 -78.09
N ILE A 8 25.17 14.74 -77.83
CA ILE A 8 24.57 14.67 -76.56
C ILE A 8 25.42 13.69 -75.74
N ALA A 9 25.88 14.11 -74.55
CA ALA A 9 26.59 13.27 -73.59
C ALA A 9 25.56 12.98 -72.46
N ASP A 10 25.12 11.73 -72.47
CA ASP A 10 24.23 11.19 -71.37
C ASP A 10 25.02 11.03 -70.07
N GLY A 11 24.79 11.92 -69.14
CA GLY A 11 25.25 11.79 -67.76
C GLY A 11 24.31 11.05 -66.94
N PHE A 12 24.52 9.75 -66.65
CA PHE A 12 23.84 8.98 -65.69
C PHE A 12 24.24 9.43 -64.27
N ALA A 13 23.41 10.14 -63.60
CA ALA A 13 23.57 10.42 -62.17
C ALA A 13 23.04 9.22 -61.36
N LEU A 14 23.95 8.47 -60.78
CA LEU A 14 23.64 7.43 -59.78
C LEU A 14 23.25 8.12 -58.47
N VAL A 15 21.96 8.13 -58.15
CA VAL A 15 21.48 8.52 -56.84
C VAL A 15 21.62 7.30 -55.89
N ALA A 16 22.63 7.32 -55.03
CA ALA A 16 22.77 6.34 -53.97
C ALA A 16 21.75 6.66 -52.87
N PHE A 17 20.72 5.85 -52.75
CA PHE A 17 19.80 5.87 -51.62
C PHE A 17 20.47 5.23 -50.41
N GLY A 18 20.99 6.05 -49.52
CA GLY A 18 21.49 5.62 -48.22
C GLY A 18 20.32 5.30 -47.29
N LEU A 19 20.06 4.00 -47.04
CA LEU A 19 19.14 3.52 -45.99
C LEU A 19 19.81 3.77 -44.64
N VAL A 20 19.39 4.81 -43.93
CA VAL A 20 19.74 5.01 -42.52
C VAL A 20 18.85 4.12 -41.71
N PHE A 21 19.38 3.00 -41.23
CA PHE A 21 18.73 2.17 -40.21
C PHE A 21 18.86 2.90 -38.86
N ALA A 22 17.83 3.62 -38.44
CA ALA A 22 17.71 4.10 -37.06
C ALA A 22 17.32 2.91 -36.21
N ALA A 23 18.31 2.29 -35.54
CA ALA A 23 18.04 1.31 -34.49
C ALA A 23 17.46 2.05 -33.28
N GLY A 24 16.12 2.07 -33.17
CA GLY A 24 15.43 2.58 -31.98
C GLY A 24 15.72 1.63 -30.81
N LEU A 25 16.50 2.09 -29.84
CA LEU A 25 16.59 1.43 -28.52
C LEU A 25 15.21 1.59 -27.86
N ALA A 26 14.41 0.53 -27.85
CA ALA A 26 13.22 0.46 -27.03
C ALA A 26 13.69 0.33 -25.56
N VAL A 27 13.67 1.44 -24.83
CA VAL A 27 13.80 1.41 -23.38
C VAL A 27 12.51 0.77 -22.85
N ILE A 28 12.58 -0.51 -22.49
CA ILE A 28 11.52 -1.17 -21.73
C ILE A 28 11.54 -0.51 -20.36
N ALA A 29 10.61 0.41 -20.12
CA ALA A 29 10.32 0.88 -18.78
C ALA A 29 9.83 -0.34 -18.00
N VAL A 30 10.69 -0.91 -17.15
CA VAL A 30 10.25 -1.88 -16.14
C VAL A 30 9.44 -1.04 -15.16
N ASP A 31 8.10 -1.16 -15.20
CA ASP A 31 7.24 -0.69 -14.13
C ASP A 31 7.81 -1.29 -12.84
N PRO A 32 8.16 -0.46 -11.82
CA PRO A 32 8.46 -1.02 -10.52
C PRO A 32 7.20 -1.79 -10.13
N ALA A 33 7.32 -3.12 -10.06
CA ALA A 33 6.23 -4.00 -9.69
C ALA A 33 5.52 -3.35 -8.51
N ALA A 34 4.26 -2.98 -8.69
CA ALA A 34 3.45 -2.41 -7.63
C ALA A 34 3.61 -3.35 -6.45
N ALA A 35 4.23 -2.88 -5.38
CA ALA A 35 4.50 -3.70 -4.22
C ALA A 35 3.15 -4.24 -3.78
N THR A 36 2.92 -5.55 -3.96
CA THR A 36 1.69 -6.18 -3.50
C THR A 36 1.70 -6.07 -1.99
N THR A 37 0.96 -5.09 -1.49
CA THR A 37 0.75 -4.93 -0.06
C THR A 37 -0.13 -6.09 0.38
N ASP A 38 0.35 -6.91 1.31
CA ASP A 38 -0.47 -7.94 1.91
C ASP A 38 -1.65 -7.26 2.61
N ARG A 39 -2.85 -7.78 2.42
CA ARG A 39 -4.09 -7.17 2.90
C ARG A 39 -4.75 -8.10 3.93
N VAL A 40 -5.13 -7.55 5.06
CA VAL A 40 -5.81 -8.26 6.15
C VAL A 40 -7.10 -7.54 6.49
N GLU A 41 -8.23 -8.25 6.42
CA GLU A 41 -9.52 -7.74 6.84
C GLU A 41 -9.78 -8.12 8.29
N ILE A 42 -10.25 -7.15 9.07
CA ILE A 42 -10.67 -7.32 10.46
C ILE A 42 -12.09 -6.76 10.60
N HIS A 43 -13.04 -7.63 10.85
CA HIS A 43 -14.40 -7.23 11.22
C HIS A 43 -14.49 -6.91 12.70
N ILE A 44 -15.30 -5.93 13.02
CA ILE A 44 -15.65 -5.56 14.38
C ILE A 44 -17.14 -5.83 14.55
N ARG A 45 -17.47 -6.82 15.39
CA ARG A 45 -18.84 -7.26 15.65
C ARG A 45 -19.04 -7.51 17.13
N TYR A 46 -20.13 -6.95 17.68
CA TYR A 46 -20.45 -7.10 19.10
C TYR A 46 -19.28 -6.71 20.00
N SER A 47 -18.56 -5.64 19.63
CA SER A 47 -17.36 -5.15 20.32
C SER A 47 -16.23 -6.20 20.43
N HIS A 48 -16.06 -7.01 19.38
CA HIS A 48 -14.96 -7.96 19.24
C HIS A 48 -14.30 -7.85 17.87
N TYR A 49 -13.01 -8.14 17.79
CA TYR A 49 -12.27 -8.25 16.53
C TYR A 49 -12.36 -9.67 15.97
N GLU A 50 -12.62 -9.78 14.68
CA GLU A 50 -12.66 -11.03 13.92
C GLU A 50 -11.81 -10.92 12.63
N PRO A 51 -10.69 -11.64 12.54
CA PRO A 51 -10.10 -12.53 13.56
C PRO A 51 -9.47 -11.77 14.74
N SER A 52 -9.41 -12.41 15.90
CA SER A 52 -8.69 -11.91 17.09
C SER A 52 -7.23 -12.37 17.15
N THR A 53 -6.78 -13.21 16.22
CA THR A 53 -5.39 -13.64 16.09
C THR A 53 -4.96 -13.59 14.63
N ILE A 54 -3.87 -12.87 14.35
CA ILE A 54 -3.39 -12.60 13.00
C ILE A 54 -1.91 -12.97 12.90
N VAL A 55 -1.53 -13.53 11.75
CA VAL A 55 -0.14 -13.76 11.39
C VAL A 55 0.16 -13.01 10.11
N VAL A 56 1.20 -12.19 10.10
CA VAL A 56 1.61 -11.37 8.97
C VAL A 56 3.08 -11.56 8.63
N PRO A 57 3.53 -11.26 7.40
CA PRO A 57 4.94 -11.22 7.05
C PRO A 57 5.71 -10.15 7.85
N TYR A 58 6.87 -10.53 8.37
CA TYR A 58 7.79 -9.63 9.04
C TYR A 58 8.45 -8.65 8.05
N GLY A 59 8.59 -7.37 8.43
CA GLY A 59 9.33 -6.37 7.67
C GLY A 59 8.69 -5.94 6.34
N ARG A 60 7.44 -6.32 6.09
CA ARG A 60 6.69 -5.94 4.88
C ARG A 60 5.49 -5.05 5.23
N PRO A 61 5.12 -4.11 4.35
CA PRO A 61 3.92 -3.30 4.57
C PRO A 61 2.66 -4.17 4.45
N ILE A 62 1.79 -4.08 5.45
CA ILE A 62 0.50 -4.76 5.53
C ILE A 62 -0.60 -3.72 5.58
N THR A 63 -1.59 -3.82 4.70
CA THR A 63 -2.80 -2.98 4.76
C THR A 63 -3.88 -3.70 5.55
N PHE A 64 -4.29 -3.12 6.66
CA PHE A 64 -5.46 -3.56 7.44
C PHE A 64 -6.70 -2.84 6.94
N VAL A 65 -7.76 -3.59 6.72
CA VAL A 65 -9.10 -3.11 6.42
C VAL A 65 -9.96 -3.37 7.63
N LEU A 66 -10.26 -2.32 8.37
CA LEU A 66 -11.02 -2.36 9.60
C LEU A 66 -12.48 -2.08 9.27
N ILE A 67 -13.32 -3.10 9.36
CA ILE A 67 -14.74 -3.04 8.99
C ILE A 67 -15.56 -3.06 10.27
N ASN A 68 -16.14 -1.93 10.62
CA ASN A 68 -16.99 -1.82 11.78
C ASN A 68 -18.45 -2.13 11.41
N ASP A 69 -18.90 -3.31 11.79
CA ASP A 69 -20.28 -3.77 11.58
C ASP A 69 -21.21 -3.36 12.76
N ASP A 70 -20.68 -2.72 13.81
CA ASP A 70 -21.44 -2.27 14.97
C ASP A 70 -22.00 -0.84 14.79
N PRO A 71 -23.13 -0.49 15.39
CA PRO A 71 -23.73 0.84 15.33
C PRO A 71 -23.08 1.86 16.29
N ILE A 72 -21.92 1.55 16.84
CA ILE A 72 -21.12 2.39 17.72
C ILE A 72 -19.69 2.51 17.17
N GLU A 73 -18.98 3.55 17.56
CA GLU A 73 -17.58 3.70 17.21
C GLU A 73 -16.68 2.73 17.99
N HIS A 74 -15.55 2.40 17.38
CA HIS A 74 -14.51 1.60 17.98
C HIS A 74 -13.15 2.22 17.72
N GLU A 75 -12.15 1.69 18.40
CA GLU A 75 -10.76 2.05 18.23
C GLU A 75 -9.95 0.79 17.94
N TRP A 76 -8.98 0.90 17.04
CA TRP A 76 -7.99 -0.14 16.83
C TRP A 76 -6.62 0.45 17.10
N LEU A 77 -6.07 0.12 18.26
CA LEU A 77 -4.76 0.53 18.70
C LEU A 77 -3.87 -0.68 18.80
N ILE A 78 -2.80 -0.71 17.98
CA ILE A 78 -1.82 -1.79 17.97
C ILE A 78 -0.49 -1.28 18.51
N GLY A 79 0.07 -1.98 19.50
CA GLY A 79 1.27 -1.55 20.17
C GLY A 79 1.82 -2.56 21.16
N ASP A 80 2.88 -2.12 21.85
CA ASP A 80 3.44 -2.81 22.98
C ASP A 80 2.65 -2.53 24.29
N GLU A 81 2.98 -3.24 25.35
CA GLU A 81 2.31 -3.07 26.65
C GLU A 81 2.47 -1.65 27.22
N GLN A 82 3.60 -0.99 26.93
CA GLN A 82 3.82 0.37 27.42
C GLN A 82 2.88 1.37 26.73
N MET A 83 2.63 1.21 25.42
CA MET A 83 1.65 2.01 24.68
C MET A 83 0.25 1.78 25.24
N HIS A 84 -0.16 0.53 25.40
CA HIS A 84 -1.46 0.21 25.99
C HIS A 84 -1.65 0.74 27.41
N ALA A 85 -0.59 0.71 28.24
CA ALA A 85 -0.64 1.26 29.58
C ALA A 85 -0.88 2.78 29.59
N ARG A 86 -0.26 3.54 28.66
CA ARG A 86 -0.53 4.97 28.52
C ARG A 86 -1.96 5.27 28.11
N HIS A 87 -2.53 4.49 27.18
CA HIS A 87 -3.91 4.65 26.74
C HIS A 87 -4.90 4.35 27.86
N ARG A 88 -4.68 3.31 28.66
CA ARG A 88 -5.55 2.98 29.82
C ARG A 88 -5.56 4.11 30.87
N THR A 89 -4.52 4.90 30.97
CA THR A 89 -4.42 6.01 31.92
C THR A 89 -4.94 7.33 31.37
N GLY A 90 -5.36 7.37 30.09
CA GLY A 90 -5.93 8.57 29.47
C GLY A 90 -4.94 9.73 29.30
N THR A 91 -3.65 9.44 29.21
CA THR A 91 -2.61 10.48 29.08
C THR A 91 -2.36 10.90 27.64
N GLU A 92 -2.90 10.19 26.65
CA GLU A 92 -2.84 10.57 25.25
C GLU A 92 -4.16 11.22 24.81
N ALA A 93 -4.10 12.49 24.43
CA ALA A 93 -5.28 13.31 24.15
C ALA A 93 -5.80 13.19 22.70
N HIS A 94 -5.06 12.53 21.81
CA HIS A 94 -5.41 12.46 20.40
C HIS A 94 -5.22 11.05 19.86
N HIS A 95 -6.31 10.48 19.37
CA HIS A 95 -6.35 9.19 18.69
C HIS A 95 -6.54 9.41 17.18
N GLY A 96 -6.02 8.49 16.35
CA GLY A 96 -6.32 8.47 14.93
C GLY A 96 -5.30 9.14 14.01
N ASP A 97 -4.26 9.76 14.53
CA ASP A 97 -3.24 10.46 13.73
C ASP A 97 -2.05 9.57 13.32
N ARG A 98 -2.03 8.32 13.76
CA ARG A 98 -0.95 7.36 13.48
C ARG A 98 -1.50 6.10 12.85
N PRO A 99 -0.73 5.44 11.95
CA PRO A 99 -1.14 4.16 11.38
C PRO A 99 -1.47 3.07 12.43
N THR A 100 -0.87 3.18 13.63
CA THR A 100 -1.08 2.24 14.75
C THR A 100 -2.23 2.62 15.68
N GLU A 101 -2.91 3.77 15.45
CA GLU A 101 -3.98 4.29 16.30
C GLU A 101 -5.12 4.79 15.43
N VAL A 102 -6.13 3.97 15.22
CA VAL A 102 -7.21 4.22 14.27
C VAL A 102 -8.55 4.29 14.97
N SER A 103 -9.24 5.42 14.84
CA SER A 103 -10.66 5.55 15.20
C SER A 103 -11.54 5.05 14.06
N ILE A 104 -12.52 4.21 14.37
CA ILE A 104 -13.37 3.55 13.38
C ILE A 104 -14.82 3.93 13.71
N PRO A 105 -15.41 4.89 12.96
CA PRO A 105 -16.80 5.30 13.18
C PRO A 105 -17.78 4.13 13.03
N ALA A 106 -18.96 4.27 13.63
CA ALA A 106 -20.04 3.30 13.50
C ALA A 106 -20.33 2.98 12.02
N LEU A 107 -20.45 1.69 11.70
CA LEU A 107 -20.78 1.18 10.35
C LEU A 107 -19.84 1.63 9.25
N ALA A 108 -18.59 2.02 9.60
CA ALA A 108 -17.59 2.49 8.66
C ALA A 108 -16.52 1.43 8.38
N THR A 109 -15.82 1.64 7.26
CA THR A 109 -14.59 0.93 6.93
C THR A 109 -13.44 1.92 6.87
N VAL A 110 -12.34 1.60 7.55
CA VAL A 110 -11.13 2.41 7.59
C VAL A 110 -9.93 1.54 7.21
N GLU A 111 -8.97 2.11 6.50
CA GLU A 111 -7.75 1.40 6.12
C GLU A 111 -6.53 2.06 6.76
N THR A 112 -5.57 1.24 7.17
CA THR A 112 -4.26 1.67 7.61
C THR A 112 -3.18 0.70 7.14
N THR A 113 -1.95 1.20 6.94
CA THR A 113 -0.82 0.37 6.50
C THR A 113 0.32 0.46 7.49
N ILE A 114 0.81 -0.69 7.94
CA ILE A 114 1.87 -0.81 8.95
C ILE A 114 2.93 -1.80 8.48
N THR A 115 4.19 -1.50 8.79
CA THR A 115 5.30 -2.45 8.69
C THR A 115 5.74 -2.84 10.09
N PHE A 116 5.81 -4.14 10.38
CA PHE A 116 6.16 -4.65 11.72
C PHE A 116 7.64 -5.01 11.77
N ASP A 117 8.33 -4.47 12.76
CA ASP A 117 9.74 -4.67 13.07
C ASP A 117 9.97 -5.47 14.37
N GLU A 118 8.90 -5.89 15.02
CA GLU A 118 8.88 -6.79 16.18
C GLU A 118 7.98 -7.99 15.93
N VAL A 119 8.19 -9.06 16.67
CA VAL A 119 7.53 -10.36 16.44
C VAL A 119 6.10 -10.41 16.96
N SER A 120 5.78 -9.69 18.05
CA SER A 120 4.50 -9.83 18.73
C SER A 120 3.92 -8.48 19.11
N TRP A 121 2.66 -8.28 18.77
CA TRP A 121 1.91 -7.06 19.01
C TRP A 121 0.52 -7.40 19.54
N ARG A 122 -0.03 -6.52 20.39
CA ARG A 122 -1.45 -6.58 20.75
C ARG A 122 -2.19 -5.48 20.03
N TYR A 123 -3.46 -5.73 19.70
CA TYR A 123 -4.38 -4.66 19.29
C TYR A 123 -5.61 -4.67 20.22
N ILE A 124 -5.96 -3.48 20.68
CA ILE A 124 -6.93 -3.30 21.77
C ILE A 124 -7.79 -2.07 21.45
N CYS A 125 -9.07 -2.14 21.77
CA CYS A 125 -9.94 -0.98 21.84
C CYS A 125 -9.94 -0.44 23.28
N HIS A 126 -9.48 0.80 23.47
CA HIS A 126 -9.43 1.43 24.80
C HIS A 126 -10.61 2.36 25.09
N LEU A 127 -11.65 2.35 24.25
CA LEU A 127 -12.90 2.98 24.62
C LEU A 127 -13.44 2.39 25.93
N PRO A 128 -14.12 3.18 26.78
CA PRO A 128 -14.53 2.75 28.11
C PRO A 128 -15.27 1.41 28.10
N GLY A 129 -14.73 0.43 28.80
CA GLY A 129 -15.32 -0.90 28.94
C GLY A 129 -14.96 -1.93 27.86
N HIS A 130 -14.51 -1.50 26.66
CA HIS A 130 -14.35 -2.42 25.53
C HIS A 130 -13.24 -3.46 25.76
N GLU A 131 -12.10 -3.06 26.30
CA GLU A 131 -11.03 -3.99 26.67
C GLU A 131 -11.51 -5.05 27.70
N GLN A 132 -12.27 -4.61 28.70
CA GLN A 132 -12.80 -5.50 29.74
C GLN A 132 -13.84 -6.49 29.20
N TYR A 133 -14.55 -6.13 28.13
CA TYR A 133 -15.46 -7.04 27.42
C TYR A 133 -14.73 -8.00 26.48
N GLY A 134 -13.41 -7.88 26.35
CA GLY A 134 -12.60 -8.78 25.52
C GLY A 134 -12.31 -8.27 24.12
N MET A 135 -12.46 -6.95 23.87
CA MET A 135 -12.08 -6.36 22.59
C MET A 135 -10.55 -6.22 22.47
N VAL A 136 -9.90 -7.37 22.35
CA VAL A 136 -8.45 -7.53 22.28
C VAL A 136 -8.07 -8.55 21.21
N GLY A 137 -6.89 -8.38 20.62
CA GLY A 137 -6.35 -9.34 19.68
C GLY A 137 -4.82 -9.42 19.75
N LEU A 138 -4.29 -10.43 19.06
CA LEU A 138 -2.86 -10.72 18.98
C LEU A 138 -2.42 -10.74 17.51
N LEU A 139 -1.33 -10.06 17.21
CA LEU A 139 -0.67 -10.13 15.92
C LEU A 139 0.74 -10.70 16.11
N THR A 140 1.11 -11.63 15.25
CA THR A 140 2.46 -12.19 15.17
C THR A 140 3.05 -11.91 13.79
N ALA A 141 4.20 -11.25 13.72
CA ALA A 141 4.97 -11.07 12.49
C ALA A 141 6.07 -12.14 12.38
N ARG A 142 6.14 -12.86 11.23
CA ARG A 142 7.12 -13.92 10.98
C ARG A 142 7.43 -14.15 9.50
#